data_1433a16844723927c964675ec6c61e5e
#
_entry.id   1433a16844723927c964675ec6c61e5e
#
_cell.length_a   1.000
_cell.length_b   1.000
_cell.length_c   1.000
_cell.angle_alpha   90.00
_cell.angle_beta   90.00
_cell.angle_gamma   90.00
#
_symmetry.space_group_name_H-M   'P 1'
#
loop_
_entity.id
_entity.type
_entity.pdbx_description
1 polymer ?
#
loop_
_entity_poly.entity_id
_entity_poly.type
_entity_poly.pdbx_seq_one_letter_code
_entity_poly.pdbx_strand_id
1 'polypeptide(L)'
;MTNNQKVVLRKIIYAVETGGQVYGQQDYSDFTEAYTNSSEEHAITIGAGQWYGIEAKTLLERIYDADPEQWEKIDKVRLLEQVQTANWECFNISRVSQLADVIVALISSDLGVKCQDSLMDEQLATYAEEAFKQGVTDARAQAMCVNFRHQGGQRAVTRILAKAQKPYTLDSLYAACQTDTGNQVGAYKSRQRFVYNALKTYFPESEETGMNAIDKLIQIAKNEIGYLEKASNSQLDSKTANAGENNYTKYWRDIKPDYQGQPWCAAFVSWCMMKAFGLDTAKKLLKHWPYVYCPTMADLFTLNSNPKVGDIVIFYRNGTFTHTGIVIKVSGDRFWTVEGNTSGGSTIIANGGGVCQKSYYN
;
A
#
# COMPACT_ATOMS: atom_id res chain seq x y z
N MET A 1 -3.85 -0.76 5.22
CA MET A 1 -3.42 -1.32 3.92
C MET A 1 -2.59 -0.32 3.13
N THR A 2 -1.52 -0.78 2.43
CA THR A 2 -0.72 0.04 1.51
C THR A 2 -1.48 0.30 0.20
N ASN A 3 -1.04 1.29 -0.60
CA ASN A 3 -1.67 1.54 -1.90
C ASN A 3 -1.59 0.32 -2.84
N ASN A 4 -0.47 -0.43 -2.83
CA ASN A 4 -0.34 -1.65 -3.62
C ASN A 4 -1.33 -2.74 -3.16
N GLN A 5 -1.50 -2.90 -1.84
CA GLN A 5 -2.48 -3.84 -1.29
C GLN A 5 -3.92 -3.47 -1.68
N LYS A 6 -4.27 -2.17 -1.68
CA LYS A 6 -5.60 -1.71 -2.15
C LYS A 6 -5.83 -2.04 -3.62
N VAL A 7 -4.85 -1.74 -4.50
CA VAL A 7 -4.96 -2.03 -5.95
C VAL A 7 -5.15 -3.54 -6.19
N VAL A 8 -4.38 -4.39 -5.49
CA VAL A 8 -4.52 -5.84 -5.63
C VAL A 8 -5.86 -6.32 -5.10
N LEU A 9 -6.30 -5.83 -3.93
CA LEU A 9 -7.59 -6.23 -3.35
C LEU A 9 -8.76 -5.77 -4.21
N ARG A 10 -8.73 -4.54 -4.74
CA ARG A 10 -9.73 -4.04 -5.69
C ARG A 10 -9.86 -4.96 -6.90
N LYS A 11 -8.73 -5.38 -7.51
CA LYS A 11 -8.74 -6.33 -8.63
C LYS A 11 -9.35 -7.68 -8.24
N ILE A 12 -9.14 -8.14 -7.01
CA ILE A 12 -9.75 -9.39 -6.51
C ILE A 12 -11.26 -9.22 -6.34
N ILE A 13 -11.71 -8.12 -5.73
CA ILE A 13 -13.14 -7.85 -5.51
C ILE A 13 -13.86 -7.68 -6.86
N TYR A 14 -13.33 -6.85 -7.76
CA TYR A 14 -13.92 -6.70 -9.09
C TYR A 14 -14.01 -8.03 -9.86
N ALA A 15 -12.97 -8.87 -9.76
CA ALA A 15 -12.97 -10.18 -10.40
C ALA A 15 -14.12 -11.09 -9.92
N VAL A 16 -14.53 -10.99 -8.66
CA VAL A 16 -15.65 -11.79 -8.13
C VAL A 16 -17.02 -11.14 -8.31
N GLU A 17 -17.06 -9.84 -8.56
CA GLU A 17 -18.32 -9.13 -8.83
C GLU A 17 -18.68 -9.22 -10.33
N THR A 18 -17.81 -8.79 -11.22
CA THR A 18 -18.10 -8.67 -12.66
C THR A 18 -17.07 -9.33 -13.57
N GLY A 19 -15.93 -9.79 -13.04
CA GLY A 19 -14.81 -10.34 -13.83
C GLY A 19 -14.78 -11.85 -13.98
N GLY A 20 -15.89 -12.56 -13.72
CA GLY A 20 -16.01 -14.00 -13.93
C GLY A 20 -15.03 -14.85 -13.12
N GLN A 21 -14.58 -14.36 -11.97
CA GLN A 21 -13.55 -14.96 -11.11
C GLN A 21 -12.17 -15.11 -11.82
N VAL A 22 -11.80 -14.13 -12.66
CA VAL A 22 -10.49 -14.05 -13.28
C VAL A 22 -9.77 -12.80 -12.76
N TYR A 23 -8.63 -12.98 -12.09
CA TYR A 23 -7.88 -11.88 -11.49
C TYR A 23 -7.50 -10.80 -12.52
N GLY A 24 -7.87 -9.55 -12.22
CA GLY A 24 -7.60 -8.40 -13.08
C GLY A 24 -8.61 -8.21 -14.21
N GLN A 25 -9.66 -9.05 -14.30
CA GLN A 25 -10.81 -8.81 -15.15
C GLN A 25 -11.95 -8.16 -14.36
N GLN A 26 -12.64 -7.25 -14.98
CA GLN A 26 -13.80 -6.52 -14.45
C GLN A 26 -14.60 -5.90 -15.58
N ASP A 27 -15.87 -5.61 -15.31
CA ASP A 27 -16.73 -4.84 -16.22
C ASP A 27 -17.16 -3.53 -15.56
N TYR A 28 -16.54 -2.43 -15.96
CA TYR A 28 -16.90 -1.09 -15.48
C TYR A 28 -18.24 -0.60 -16.03
N SER A 29 -18.75 -1.23 -17.08
CA SER A 29 -20.01 -0.89 -17.73
C SER A 29 -21.20 -1.70 -17.23
N ASP A 30 -20.96 -2.62 -16.26
CA ASP A 30 -22.01 -3.51 -15.76
C ASP A 30 -23.24 -2.73 -15.27
N PHE A 31 -24.41 -3.21 -15.66
CA PHE A 31 -25.70 -2.65 -15.30
C PHE A 31 -26.71 -3.79 -15.12
N THR A 32 -27.16 -3.97 -13.90
CA THR A 32 -28.15 -4.98 -13.53
C THR A 32 -29.46 -4.31 -13.10
N GLU A 33 -30.57 -4.72 -13.71
CA GLU A 33 -31.91 -4.25 -13.34
C GLU A 33 -32.32 -4.77 -11.94
N ALA A 34 -33.20 -4.04 -11.26
CA ALA A 34 -33.81 -4.52 -10.03
C ALA A 34 -34.46 -5.89 -10.25
N TYR A 35 -34.51 -6.69 -9.20
CA TYR A 35 -35.13 -8.05 -9.17
C TYR A 35 -34.43 -9.09 -10.06
N THR A 36 -33.31 -8.78 -10.72
CA THR A 36 -32.61 -9.73 -11.59
C THR A 36 -31.96 -10.86 -10.80
N ASN A 37 -31.22 -10.52 -9.74
CA ASN A 37 -30.46 -11.49 -8.95
C ASN A 37 -31.27 -12.03 -7.76
N SER A 38 -32.21 -11.22 -7.23
CA SER A 38 -33.01 -11.56 -6.06
C SER A 38 -34.29 -10.75 -6.04
N SER A 39 -35.38 -11.32 -5.56
CA SER A 39 -36.67 -10.63 -5.29
C SER A 39 -36.53 -9.52 -4.22
N GLU A 40 -35.47 -9.53 -3.46
CA GLU A 40 -35.17 -8.54 -2.41
C GLU A 40 -34.36 -7.33 -2.93
N GLU A 41 -33.88 -7.39 -4.18
CA GLU A 41 -33.11 -6.29 -4.80
C GLU A 41 -34.07 -5.37 -5.57
N HIS A 42 -34.52 -4.30 -4.91
CA HIS A 42 -35.53 -3.39 -5.43
C HIS A 42 -34.99 -2.24 -6.28
N ALA A 43 -33.65 -2.10 -6.39
CA ALA A 43 -33.00 -1.03 -7.14
C ALA A 43 -31.99 -1.59 -8.13
N ILE A 44 -31.53 -0.75 -9.05
CA ILE A 44 -30.46 -1.11 -9.98
C ILE A 44 -29.13 -1.29 -9.26
N THR A 45 -28.26 -2.09 -9.88
CA THR A 45 -26.85 -2.27 -9.49
C THR A 45 -25.96 -1.88 -10.66
N ILE A 46 -24.88 -1.13 -10.42
CA ILE A 46 -24.03 -0.61 -11.50
C ILE A 46 -22.54 -0.77 -11.21
N GLY A 47 -21.76 -0.86 -12.29
CA GLY A 47 -20.31 -0.78 -12.29
C GLY A 47 -19.58 -2.01 -11.78
N ALA A 48 -18.25 -2.00 -11.88
CA ALA A 48 -17.38 -3.13 -11.58
C ALA A 48 -17.46 -3.62 -10.13
N GLY A 49 -17.82 -2.75 -9.19
CA GLY A 49 -17.98 -3.04 -7.76
C GLY A 49 -19.38 -3.42 -7.34
N GLN A 50 -20.34 -3.51 -8.29
CA GLN A 50 -21.73 -3.86 -8.04
C GLN A 50 -22.40 -2.95 -6.99
N TRP A 51 -22.29 -1.62 -7.20
CA TRP A 51 -22.94 -0.64 -6.31
C TRP A 51 -24.45 -0.66 -6.49
N TYR A 52 -25.16 -0.97 -5.40
CA TYR A 52 -26.59 -1.13 -5.36
C TYR A 52 -27.31 0.11 -4.84
N GLY A 53 -28.38 0.55 -5.47
CA GLY A 53 -29.30 1.56 -4.97
C GLY A 53 -28.64 2.87 -4.56
N ILE A 54 -28.61 3.19 -3.28
CA ILE A 54 -27.99 4.42 -2.75
C ILE A 54 -26.47 4.48 -3.03
N GLU A 55 -25.79 3.36 -3.04
CA GLU A 55 -24.37 3.34 -3.41
C GLU A 55 -24.17 3.63 -4.89
N ALA A 56 -25.08 3.19 -5.77
CA ALA A 56 -25.09 3.57 -7.18
C ALA A 56 -25.31 5.08 -7.36
N LYS A 57 -26.22 5.67 -6.60
CA LYS A 57 -26.39 7.13 -6.54
C LYS A 57 -25.10 7.84 -6.14
N THR A 58 -24.47 7.40 -5.07
CA THR A 58 -23.20 7.97 -4.58
C THR A 58 -22.10 7.95 -5.65
N LEU A 59 -22.01 6.87 -6.41
CA LEU A 59 -21.06 6.79 -7.54
C LEU A 59 -21.39 7.83 -8.63
N LEU A 60 -22.66 7.97 -9.00
CA LEU A 60 -23.10 8.93 -10.01
C LEU A 60 -22.91 10.38 -9.55
N GLU A 61 -23.20 10.70 -8.29
CA GLU A 61 -22.93 12.01 -7.69
C GLU A 61 -21.42 12.32 -7.74
N ARG A 62 -20.57 11.36 -7.41
CA ARG A 62 -19.12 11.51 -7.49
C ARG A 62 -18.61 11.78 -8.91
N ILE A 63 -19.19 11.14 -9.91
CA ILE A 63 -18.85 11.38 -11.33
C ILE A 63 -19.27 12.80 -11.74
N TYR A 64 -20.47 13.24 -11.33
CA TYR A 64 -20.94 14.60 -11.57
C TYR A 64 -20.05 15.65 -10.93
N ASP A 65 -19.75 15.50 -9.64
CA ASP A 65 -18.92 16.43 -8.88
C ASP A 65 -17.49 16.54 -9.41
N ALA A 66 -16.97 15.46 -9.99
CA ALA A 66 -15.61 15.42 -10.53
C ALA A 66 -15.48 16.21 -11.85
N ASP A 67 -16.49 16.21 -12.73
CA ASP A 67 -16.52 17.02 -13.96
C ASP A 67 -17.96 17.22 -14.45
N PRO A 68 -18.65 18.26 -13.98
CA PRO A 68 -20.02 18.59 -14.43
C PRO A 68 -20.13 18.86 -15.94
N GLU A 69 -19.09 19.44 -16.54
CA GLU A 69 -19.11 19.71 -17.98
C GLU A 69 -19.06 18.42 -18.83
N GLN A 70 -18.26 17.44 -18.40
CA GLN A 70 -18.24 16.14 -19.04
C GLN A 70 -19.56 15.40 -18.83
N TRP A 71 -20.15 15.49 -17.65
CA TRP A 71 -21.48 14.94 -17.39
C TRP A 71 -22.54 15.48 -18.36
N GLU A 72 -22.63 16.82 -18.51
CA GLU A 72 -23.60 17.48 -19.42
C GLU A 72 -23.42 17.08 -20.88
N LYS A 73 -22.19 16.75 -21.30
CA LYS A 73 -21.93 16.23 -22.67
C LYS A 73 -22.53 14.85 -22.89
N ILE A 74 -22.64 14.03 -21.85
CA ILE A 74 -23.15 12.65 -21.89
C ILE A 74 -24.65 12.60 -21.56
N ASP A 75 -25.08 13.28 -20.48
CA ASP A 75 -26.47 13.29 -20.02
C ASP A 75 -27.36 14.17 -20.90
N LYS A 76 -28.03 13.55 -21.89
CA LYS A 76 -29.02 14.22 -22.75
C LYS A 76 -30.45 13.91 -22.33
N VAL A 77 -30.66 13.15 -21.25
CA VAL A 77 -32.00 12.66 -20.82
C VAL A 77 -32.37 13.11 -19.40
N ARG A 78 -31.60 14.07 -18.84
CA ARG A 78 -31.81 14.60 -17.49
C ARG A 78 -31.65 13.55 -16.39
N LEU A 79 -30.66 12.67 -16.51
CA LEU A 79 -30.33 11.70 -15.47
C LEU A 79 -30.01 12.40 -14.13
N LEU A 80 -29.33 13.56 -14.17
CA LEU A 80 -28.99 14.33 -12.98
C LEU A 80 -30.22 14.65 -12.12
N GLU A 81 -31.36 14.96 -12.74
CA GLU A 81 -32.64 15.21 -12.00
C GLU A 81 -33.06 13.94 -11.24
N GLN A 82 -32.94 12.76 -11.86
CA GLN A 82 -33.23 11.49 -11.19
C GLN A 82 -32.23 11.19 -10.07
N VAL A 83 -30.94 11.48 -10.25
CA VAL A 83 -29.93 11.34 -9.20
C VAL A 83 -30.28 12.20 -7.98
N GLN A 84 -30.75 13.43 -8.20
CA GLN A 84 -31.06 14.36 -7.12
C GLN A 84 -32.40 14.10 -6.42
N THR A 85 -33.42 13.64 -7.15
CA THR A 85 -34.80 13.64 -6.66
C THR A 85 -35.43 12.27 -6.47
N ALA A 86 -34.96 11.22 -7.17
CA ALA A 86 -35.56 9.90 -7.09
C ALA A 86 -35.22 9.17 -5.78
N ASN A 87 -36.06 8.23 -5.38
CA ASN A 87 -35.76 7.32 -4.27
C ASN A 87 -34.87 6.17 -4.77
N TRP A 88 -33.57 6.24 -4.47
CA TRP A 88 -32.59 5.26 -4.89
C TRP A 88 -32.60 3.96 -4.08
N GLU A 89 -33.35 3.86 -3.00
CA GLU A 89 -33.59 2.57 -2.33
C GLU A 89 -34.40 1.61 -3.19
N CYS A 90 -35.20 2.15 -4.12
CA CYS A 90 -36.03 1.39 -5.04
C CYS A 90 -35.99 1.94 -6.48
N PHE A 91 -34.90 2.58 -6.87
CA PHE A 91 -34.74 3.12 -8.21
C PHE A 91 -34.57 1.98 -9.22
N ASN A 92 -35.63 1.77 -10.02
CA ASN A 92 -35.66 0.70 -11.00
C ASN A 92 -35.95 1.26 -12.40
N ILE A 93 -35.07 1.01 -13.32
CA ILE A 93 -35.20 1.33 -14.74
C ILE A 93 -34.76 0.14 -15.59
N SER A 94 -35.38 -0.02 -16.74
CA SER A 94 -34.97 -1.09 -17.66
C SER A 94 -33.62 -0.81 -18.30
N ARG A 95 -32.83 -1.87 -18.52
CA ARG A 95 -31.54 -1.80 -19.22
C ARG A 95 -31.66 -1.22 -20.63
N VAL A 96 -32.81 -1.38 -21.29
CA VAL A 96 -33.06 -0.83 -22.65
C VAL A 96 -33.55 0.62 -22.63
N SER A 97 -33.61 1.26 -21.47
CA SER A 97 -34.01 2.67 -21.37
C SER A 97 -32.85 3.61 -21.72
N GLN A 98 -33.17 4.79 -22.23
CA GLN A 98 -32.15 5.84 -22.49
C GLN A 98 -31.42 6.28 -21.19
N LEU A 99 -32.06 6.25 -20.04
CA LEU A 99 -31.43 6.50 -18.75
C LEU A 99 -30.34 5.48 -18.44
N ALA A 100 -30.60 4.20 -18.70
CA ALA A 100 -29.62 3.14 -18.50
C ALA A 100 -28.42 3.30 -19.45
N ASP A 101 -28.65 3.68 -20.71
CA ASP A 101 -27.58 3.93 -21.67
C ASP A 101 -26.68 5.09 -21.23
N VAL A 102 -27.26 6.17 -20.68
CA VAL A 102 -26.50 7.30 -20.14
C VAL A 102 -25.73 6.89 -18.88
N ILE A 103 -26.31 6.13 -17.97
CA ILE A 103 -25.60 5.60 -16.78
C ILE A 103 -24.40 4.77 -17.23
N VAL A 104 -24.58 3.84 -18.17
CA VAL A 104 -23.49 3.00 -18.69
C VAL A 104 -22.40 3.84 -19.36
N ALA A 105 -22.76 4.85 -20.14
CA ALA A 105 -21.79 5.75 -20.76
C ALA A 105 -20.99 6.55 -19.74
N LEU A 106 -21.64 7.02 -18.66
CA LEU A 106 -20.96 7.74 -17.58
C LEU A 106 -19.99 6.86 -16.81
N ILE A 107 -20.43 5.70 -16.33
CA ILE A 107 -19.61 4.80 -15.48
C ILE A 107 -18.47 4.17 -16.28
N SER A 108 -18.61 3.94 -17.59
CA SER A 108 -17.57 3.38 -18.46
C SER A 108 -16.62 4.43 -19.05
N SER A 109 -16.90 5.73 -18.87
CA SER A 109 -15.96 6.79 -19.28
C SER A 109 -14.67 6.74 -18.45
N ASP A 110 -13.58 7.33 -18.98
CA ASP A 110 -12.30 7.44 -18.23
C ASP A 110 -12.46 8.06 -16.86
N LEU A 111 -13.37 9.03 -16.71
CA LEU A 111 -13.69 9.65 -15.43
C LEU A 111 -14.49 8.70 -14.55
N GLY A 112 -15.49 8.02 -15.10
CA GLY A 112 -16.30 7.05 -14.40
C GLY A 112 -15.48 5.89 -13.83
N VAL A 113 -14.55 5.34 -14.61
CA VAL A 113 -13.59 4.32 -14.18
C VAL A 113 -12.75 4.80 -12.99
N LYS A 114 -12.20 6.03 -13.06
CA LYS A 114 -11.43 6.61 -11.95
C LYS A 114 -12.28 6.80 -10.70
N CYS A 115 -13.53 7.24 -10.84
CA CYS A 115 -14.46 7.40 -9.72
C CYS A 115 -14.82 6.06 -9.08
N GLN A 116 -15.06 5.02 -9.88
CA GLN A 116 -15.28 3.66 -9.39
C GLN A 116 -14.08 3.15 -8.59
N ASP A 117 -12.88 3.29 -9.13
CA ASP A 117 -11.65 2.85 -8.47
C ASP A 117 -11.40 3.57 -7.14
N SER A 118 -11.62 4.89 -7.11
CA SER A 118 -11.47 5.69 -5.90
C SER A 118 -12.51 5.31 -4.83
N LEU A 119 -13.78 5.16 -5.22
CA LEU A 119 -14.85 4.76 -4.30
C LEU A 119 -14.58 3.37 -3.70
N MET A 120 -14.17 2.42 -4.54
CA MET A 120 -13.80 1.09 -4.07
C MET A 120 -12.62 1.17 -3.09
N ASP A 121 -11.54 1.89 -3.40
CA ASP A 121 -10.37 2.01 -2.53
C ASP A 121 -10.71 2.58 -1.15
N GLU A 122 -11.65 3.54 -1.07
CA GLU A 122 -12.16 4.10 0.18
C GLU A 122 -12.96 3.07 0.98
N GLN A 123 -13.86 2.32 0.32
CA GLN A 123 -14.65 1.26 0.95
C GLN A 123 -13.75 0.14 1.48
N LEU A 124 -12.79 -0.34 0.68
CA LEU A 124 -11.83 -1.37 1.09
C LEU A 124 -10.99 -0.93 2.30
N ALA A 125 -10.56 0.33 2.35
CA ALA A 125 -9.82 0.87 3.48
C ALA A 125 -10.67 0.90 4.76
N THR A 126 -11.92 1.33 4.64
CA THR A 126 -12.88 1.37 5.76
C THR A 126 -13.15 -0.04 6.30
N TYR A 127 -13.41 -1.00 5.44
CA TYR A 127 -13.70 -2.38 5.83
C TYR A 127 -12.50 -3.09 6.46
N ALA A 128 -11.29 -2.79 5.99
CA ALA A 128 -10.07 -3.30 6.61
C ALA A 128 -9.84 -2.73 8.01
N GLU A 129 -10.14 -1.45 8.22
CA GLU A 129 -10.08 -0.83 9.55
C GLU A 129 -11.13 -1.41 10.50
N GLU A 130 -12.35 -1.67 10.03
CA GLU A 130 -13.38 -2.38 10.80
C GLU A 130 -12.90 -3.77 11.24
N ALA A 131 -12.24 -4.53 10.36
CA ALA A 131 -11.67 -5.83 10.68
C ALA A 131 -10.53 -5.72 11.71
N PHE A 132 -9.64 -4.72 11.54
CA PHE A 132 -8.56 -4.46 12.49
C PHE A 132 -9.10 -4.17 13.91
N LYS A 133 -10.12 -3.33 14.03
CA LYS A 133 -10.80 -3.03 15.30
C LYS A 133 -11.40 -4.27 15.98
N GLN A 134 -11.70 -5.32 15.22
CA GLN A 134 -12.17 -6.62 15.72
C GLN A 134 -11.02 -7.61 16.04
N GLY A 135 -9.77 -7.14 16.01
CA GLY A 135 -8.59 -7.93 16.38
C GLY A 135 -7.98 -8.73 15.23
N VAL A 136 -8.36 -8.48 13.98
CA VAL A 136 -7.75 -9.07 12.79
C VAL A 136 -6.51 -8.24 12.43
N THR A 137 -5.32 -8.69 12.84
CA THR A 137 -4.06 -7.94 12.63
C THR A 137 -3.29 -8.37 11.37
N ASP A 138 -3.49 -9.61 10.91
CA ASP A 138 -2.90 -10.12 9.67
C ASP A 138 -3.53 -9.45 8.44
N ALA A 139 -2.72 -8.92 7.53
CA ALA A 139 -3.19 -8.14 6.38
C ALA A 139 -3.99 -8.97 5.36
N ARG A 140 -3.62 -10.25 5.14
CA ARG A 140 -4.39 -11.15 4.27
C ARG A 140 -5.71 -11.56 4.91
N ALA A 141 -5.72 -11.74 6.24
CA ALA A 141 -6.94 -11.97 6.99
C ALA A 141 -7.87 -10.75 6.94
N GLN A 142 -7.34 -9.53 7.09
CA GLN A 142 -8.12 -8.29 6.88
C GLN A 142 -8.73 -8.25 5.47
N ALA A 143 -7.94 -8.54 4.44
CA ALA A 143 -8.42 -8.58 3.06
C ALA A 143 -9.53 -9.63 2.84
N MET A 144 -9.47 -10.77 3.51
CA MET A 144 -10.55 -11.77 3.48
C MET A 144 -11.80 -11.28 4.21
N CYS A 145 -11.65 -10.56 5.33
CA CYS A 145 -12.78 -9.91 6.02
C CYS A 145 -13.42 -8.82 5.15
N VAL A 146 -12.64 -8.07 4.37
CA VAL A 146 -13.14 -7.09 3.41
C VAL A 146 -14.07 -7.75 2.38
N ASN A 147 -13.68 -8.91 1.81
CA ASN A 147 -14.56 -9.66 0.93
C ASN A 147 -15.85 -10.11 1.62
N PHE A 148 -15.80 -10.59 2.86
CA PHE A 148 -17.00 -10.95 3.62
C PHE A 148 -17.89 -9.72 3.87
N ARG A 149 -17.28 -8.58 4.20
CA ARG A 149 -17.97 -7.33 4.47
C ARG A 149 -18.66 -6.78 3.22
N HIS A 150 -17.97 -6.79 2.10
CA HIS A 150 -18.49 -6.34 0.81
C HIS A 150 -19.68 -7.19 0.35
N GLN A 151 -19.59 -8.52 0.45
CA GLN A 151 -20.65 -9.44 0.01
C GLN A 151 -21.83 -9.55 0.97
N GLY A 152 -21.58 -9.63 2.28
CA GLY A 152 -22.60 -10.02 3.27
C GLY A 152 -22.75 -9.07 4.46
N GLY A 153 -22.13 -7.89 4.37
CA GLY A 153 -22.21 -6.87 5.40
C GLY A 153 -21.49 -7.24 6.71
N GLN A 154 -21.56 -6.34 7.68
CA GLN A 154 -20.87 -6.49 8.97
C GLN A 154 -21.31 -7.73 9.76
N ARG A 155 -22.58 -8.15 9.64
CA ARG A 155 -23.10 -9.34 10.32
C ARG A 155 -22.41 -10.63 9.83
N ALA A 156 -22.06 -10.71 8.55
CA ALA A 156 -21.32 -11.85 8.00
C ALA A 156 -19.91 -11.91 8.59
N VAL A 157 -19.19 -10.80 8.66
CA VAL A 157 -17.85 -10.73 9.28
C VAL A 157 -17.90 -11.20 10.73
N THR A 158 -18.77 -10.63 11.54
CA THR A 158 -18.92 -11.00 12.97
C THR A 158 -19.22 -12.48 13.14
N ARG A 159 -20.09 -13.04 12.33
CA ARG A 159 -20.48 -14.47 12.38
C ARG A 159 -19.29 -15.39 12.04
N ILE A 160 -18.48 -15.02 11.05
CA ILE A 160 -17.30 -15.81 10.65
C ILE A 160 -16.19 -15.69 11.68
N LEU A 161 -15.90 -14.48 12.19
CA LEU A 161 -14.92 -14.27 13.24
C LEU A 161 -15.23 -15.06 14.52
N ALA A 162 -16.50 -15.20 14.88
CA ALA A 162 -16.95 -16.00 16.01
C ALA A 162 -16.65 -17.51 15.87
N LYS A 163 -16.50 -18.00 14.65
CA LYS A 163 -16.18 -19.41 14.33
C LYS A 163 -14.68 -19.61 14.05
N ALA A 164 -13.94 -18.57 13.73
CA ALA A 164 -12.54 -18.66 13.34
C ALA A 164 -11.62 -18.86 14.55
N GLN A 165 -10.59 -19.69 14.35
CA GLN A 165 -9.53 -19.89 15.34
C GLN A 165 -8.63 -18.65 15.41
N LYS A 166 -8.26 -18.26 16.61
CA LYS A 166 -7.27 -17.21 16.87
C LYS A 166 -5.85 -17.78 16.95
N PRO A 167 -4.80 -17.05 16.53
CA PRO A 167 -4.88 -15.74 15.89
C PRO A 167 -5.59 -15.81 14.53
N TYR A 168 -6.28 -14.74 14.16
CA TYR A 168 -6.97 -14.68 12.88
C TYR A 168 -5.98 -14.61 11.72
N THR A 169 -5.89 -15.68 10.95
CA THR A 169 -5.08 -15.81 9.73
C THR A 169 -6.00 -15.99 8.52
N LEU A 170 -5.45 -15.81 7.32
CA LEU A 170 -6.19 -16.10 6.09
C LEU A 170 -6.76 -17.53 6.11
N ASP A 171 -5.96 -18.52 6.52
CA ASP A 171 -6.36 -19.93 6.56
C ASP A 171 -7.46 -20.17 7.61
N SER A 172 -7.37 -19.57 8.82
CA SER A 172 -8.39 -19.73 9.85
C SER A 172 -9.74 -19.11 9.44
N LEU A 173 -9.71 -17.96 8.76
CA LEU A 173 -10.91 -17.31 8.24
C LEU A 173 -11.54 -18.09 7.07
N TYR A 174 -10.70 -18.63 6.18
CA TYR A 174 -11.18 -19.48 5.09
C TYR A 174 -11.83 -20.75 5.62
N ALA A 175 -11.21 -21.45 6.58
CA ALA A 175 -11.80 -22.61 7.24
C ALA A 175 -13.14 -22.28 7.89
N ALA A 176 -13.23 -21.18 8.63
CA ALA A 176 -14.47 -20.73 9.28
C ALA A 176 -15.57 -20.42 8.25
N CYS A 177 -15.26 -19.74 7.14
CA CYS A 177 -16.26 -19.42 6.11
C CYS A 177 -16.77 -20.66 5.37
N GLN A 178 -16.00 -21.76 5.29
CA GLN A 178 -16.49 -23.02 4.72
C GLN A 178 -17.63 -23.65 5.55
N THR A 179 -17.65 -23.42 6.85
CA THR A 179 -18.72 -23.88 7.75
C THR A 179 -19.88 -22.90 7.88
N ASP A 180 -19.78 -21.72 7.27
CA ASP A 180 -20.85 -20.74 7.32
C ASP A 180 -22.06 -21.18 6.49
N THR A 181 -23.25 -20.97 7.02
CA THR A 181 -24.54 -21.33 6.40
C THR A 181 -25.36 -20.09 6.03
N GLY A 182 -24.79 -18.87 6.20
CA GLY A 182 -25.47 -17.64 5.82
C GLY A 182 -25.72 -17.56 4.32
N ASN A 183 -26.85 -17.00 3.93
CA ASN A 183 -27.34 -16.94 2.55
C ASN A 183 -26.42 -16.18 1.58
N GLN A 184 -25.57 -15.29 2.07
CA GLN A 184 -24.58 -14.59 1.24
C GLN A 184 -23.24 -15.33 1.25
N VAL A 185 -22.38 -15.10 2.24
CA VAL A 185 -21.02 -15.66 2.28
C VAL A 185 -21.04 -17.19 2.32
N GLY A 186 -21.95 -17.79 3.08
CA GLY A 186 -22.09 -19.23 3.22
C GLY A 186 -22.54 -19.94 1.96
N ALA A 187 -23.38 -19.32 1.15
CA ALA A 187 -23.92 -19.88 -0.09
C ALA A 187 -22.89 -19.87 -1.25
N TYR A 188 -21.98 -18.89 -1.30
CA TYR A 188 -21.08 -18.68 -2.44
C TYR A 188 -19.67 -19.23 -2.18
N LYS A 189 -19.53 -20.53 -1.97
CA LYS A 189 -18.25 -21.20 -1.66
C LYS A 189 -17.19 -21.05 -2.77
N SER A 190 -17.59 -21.02 -4.04
CA SER A 190 -16.67 -20.80 -5.18
C SER A 190 -16.02 -19.42 -5.10
N ARG A 191 -16.79 -18.38 -4.82
CA ARG A 191 -16.28 -17.02 -4.56
C ARG A 191 -15.23 -17.01 -3.44
N GLN A 192 -15.56 -17.61 -2.29
CA GLN A 192 -14.65 -17.64 -1.15
C GLN A 192 -13.34 -18.35 -1.47
N ARG A 193 -13.40 -19.44 -2.23
CA ARG A 193 -12.22 -20.18 -2.69
C ARG A 193 -11.38 -19.37 -3.66
N PHE A 194 -12.02 -18.69 -4.62
CA PHE A 194 -11.30 -17.81 -5.53
C PHE A 194 -10.57 -16.69 -4.77
N VAL A 195 -11.26 -15.97 -3.89
CA VAL A 195 -10.66 -14.89 -3.10
C VAL A 195 -9.50 -15.39 -2.24
N TYR A 196 -9.68 -16.51 -1.55
CA TYR A 196 -8.61 -17.15 -0.77
C TYR A 196 -7.36 -17.43 -1.60
N ASN A 197 -7.52 -18.07 -2.78
CA ASN A 197 -6.40 -18.39 -3.67
C ASN A 197 -5.75 -17.14 -4.25
N ALA A 198 -6.56 -16.15 -4.66
CA ALA A 198 -6.07 -14.88 -5.19
C ALA A 198 -5.29 -14.08 -4.13
N LEU A 199 -5.76 -14.06 -2.88
CA LEU A 199 -5.02 -13.46 -1.77
C LEU A 199 -3.68 -14.14 -1.51
N LYS A 200 -3.62 -15.47 -1.60
CA LYS A 200 -2.34 -16.22 -1.49
C LYS A 200 -1.38 -15.92 -2.63
N THR A 201 -1.90 -15.74 -3.83
CA THR A 201 -1.09 -15.61 -5.05
C THR A 201 -0.66 -14.18 -5.31
N TYR A 202 -1.57 -13.22 -5.19
CA TYR A 202 -1.36 -11.86 -5.68
C TYR A 202 -1.27 -10.82 -4.57
N PHE A 203 -1.90 -11.07 -3.40
CA PHE A 203 -1.88 -10.08 -2.33
C PHE A 203 -0.51 -10.10 -1.66
N PRO A 204 0.21 -8.97 -1.71
CA PRO A 204 1.54 -8.91 -1.13
C PRO A 204 1.45 -9.24 0.35
N GLU A 205 2.28 -10.19 0.80
CA GLU A 205 2.50 -10.37 2.23
C GLU A 205 2.84 -9.01 2.78
N SER A 206 2.18 -8.62 3.87
CA SER A 206 2.56 -7.40 4.53
C SER A 206 4.05 -7.50 4.78
N GLU A 207 4.83 -6.69 4.07
CA GLU A 207 6.05 -6.23 4.66
C GLU A 207 5.57 -5.67 6.00
N GLU A 208 5.97 -6.32 7.07
CA GLU A 208 5.61 -6.09 8.47
C GLU A 208 4.69 -4.88 8.73
N THR A 209 3.47 -5.20 9.20
CA THR A 209 2.54 -4.34 9.95
C THR A 209 2.67 -2.82 9.70
N GLY A 210 1.78 -2.22 8.92
CA GLY A 210 1.38 -0.81 9.06
C GLY A 210 2.47 0.27 9.00
N MET A 211 3.71 -0.09 8.66
CA MET A 211 4.81 0.84 8.52
C MET A 211 4.62 1.66 7.23
N ASN A 212 4.51 2.97 7.37
CA ASN A 212 4.66 3.84 6.20
C ASN A 212 6.07 3.65 5.58
N ALA A 213 6.25 4.12 4.35
CA ALA A 213 7.52 3.93 3.63
C ALA A 213 8.74 4.49 4.40
N ILE A 214 8.55 5.54 5.19
CA ILE A 214 9.58 6.13 6.05
C ILE A 214 9.88 5.22 7.23
N ASP A 215 8.86 4.67 7.89
CA ASP A 215 9.05 3.73 9.01
C ASP A 215 9.79 2.47 8.56
N LYS A 216 9.51 1.98 7.34
CA LYS A 216 10.23 0.86 6.74
C LYS A 216 11.71 1.18 6.54
N LEU A 217 12.03 2.36 6.01
CA LEU A 217 13.42 2.83 5.87
C LEU A 217 14.13 2.87 7.22
N ILE A 218 13.47 3.44 8.23
CA ILE A 218 13.99 3.54 9.59
C ILE A 218 14.21 2.17 10.21
N GLN A 219 13.27 1.25 10.05
CA GLN A 219 13.40 -0.11 10.59
C GLN A 219 14.55 -0.87 9.95
N ILE A 220 14.71 -0.79 8.63
CA ILE A 220 15.84 -1.38 7.90
C ILE A 220 17.15 -0.82 8.42
N ALA A 221 17.28 0.52 8.55
CA ALA A 221 18.48 1.15 9.07
C ALA A 221 18.77 0.71 10.51
N LYS A 222 17.77 0.69 11.38
CA LYS A 222 17.92 0.26 12.79
C LYS A 222 18.30 -1.21 12.92
N ASN A 223 17.79 -2.08 12.04
CA ASN A 223 18.15 -3.50 12.05
C ASN A 223 19.63 -3.73 11.73
N GLU A 224 20.29 -2.78 11.09
CA GLU A 224 21.72 -2.87 10.79
C GLU A 224 22.63 -2.40 11.93
N ILE A 225 22.11 -1.75 12.97
CA ILE A 225 22.92 -1.31 14.12
C ILE A 225 23.68 -2.48 14.71
N GLY A 226 24.99 -2.25 14.93
CA GLY A 226 25.92 -3.26 15.40
C GLY A 226 26.60 -4.07 14.27
N TYR A 227 26.29 -3.80 13.00
CA TYR A 227 27.08 -4.33 11.89
C TYR A 227 28.48 -3.72 11.91
N LEU A 228 29.51 -4.59 11.83
CA LEU A 228 30.91 -4.21 11.73
C LEU A 228 31.42 -4.48 10.32
N GLU A 229 32.21 -3.56 9.76
CA GLU A 229 32.91 -3.80 8.51
C GLU A 229 33.87 -4.98 8.62
N LYS A 230 34.28 -5.53 7.50
CA LYS A 230 35.04 -6.77 7.45
C LYS A 230 36.47 -6.55 7.05
N ALA A 231 37.32 -7.44 7.54
CA ALA A 231 38.73 -7.49 7.14
C ALA A 231 38.94 -7.94 5.68
N SER A 232 37.95 -8.61 5.11
CA SER A 232 37.98 -9.14 3.74
C SER A 232 36.60 -9.36 3.18
N ASN A 233 36.50 -9.74 1.91
CA ASN A 233 35.23 -10.05 1.21
C ASN A 233 34.61 -11.41 1.66
N SER A 234 34.71 -11.72 2.94
CA SER A 234 34.18 -12.95 3.56
C SER A 234 33.24 -12.65 4.70
N GLN A 235 32.21 -13.48 4.88
CA GLN A 235 31.19 -13.39 5.95
C GLN A 235 30.47 -12.03 6.01
N LEU A 236 30.24 -11.42 4.85
CA LEU A 236 29.67 -10.09 4.72
C LEU A 236 28.25 -9.96 5.34
N ASP A 237 27.48 -11.04 5.40
CA ASP A 237 26.12 -11.03 5.95
C ASP A 237 26.08 -11.15 7.48
N SER A 238 27.15 -11.61 8.11
CA SER A 238 27.25 -11.63 9.57
C SER A 238 27.46 -10.23 10.13
N LYS A 239 26.79 -9.87 11.21
CA LYS A 239 27.00 -8.56 11.83
C LYS A 239 28.41 -8.38 12.38
N THR A 240 28.99 -9.40 12.98
CA THR A 240 30.24 -9.28 13.76
C THR A 240 31.39 -10.19 13.31
N ALA A 241 31.10 -11.28 12.60
CA ALA A 241 32.15 -12.18 12.14
C ALA A 241 33.06 -11.49 11.10
N ASN A 242 34.35 -11.88 11.07
CA ASN A 242 35.38 -11.32 10.21
C ASN A 242 35.50 -9.78 10.31
N ALA A 243 35.23 -9.21 11.51
CA ALA A 243 35.36 -7.78 11.73
C ALA A 243 36.81 -7.30 11.48
N GLY A 244 36.96 -6.13 10.90
CA GLY A 244 38.25 -5.50 10.60
C GLY A 244 38.04 -4.08 10.10
N GLU A 245 39.12 -3.41 9.70
CA GLU A 245 39.16 -1.98 9.32
C GLU A 245 39.40 -1.78 7.82
N ASN A 246 38.95 -2.74 6.98
CA ASN A 246 39.28 -2.75 5.55
C ASN A 246 38.06 -2.36 4.66
N ASN A 247 36.98 -1.81 5.24
CA ASN A 247 35.81 -1.31 4.53
C ASN A 247 35.09 -2.34 3.62
N TYR A 248 35.31 -3.65 3.86
CA TYR A 248 34.52 -4.66 3.17
C TYR A 248 33.13 -4.77 3.82
N THR A 249 32.07 -4.63 3.00
CA THR A 249 30.70 -4.65 3.51
C THR A 249 29.73 -5.34 2.56
N LYS A 250 28.62 -5.88 3.10
CA LYS A 250 27.48 -6.33 2.26
C LYS A 250 26.85 -5.18 1.49
N TYR A 251 26.95 -3.94 1.97
CA TYR A 251 26.38 -2.77 1.31
C TYR A 251 27.05 -2.53 -0.03
N TRP A 252 28.40 -2.52 -0.08
CA TRP A 252 29.14 -2.44 -1.33
C TRP A 252 28.88 -3.65 -2.22
N ARG A 253 28.89 -4.87 -1.67
CA ARG A 253 28.60 -6.09 -2.44
C ARG A 253 27.27 -5.98 -3.20
N ASP A 254 26.24 -5.47 -2.55
CA ASP A 254 24.88 -5.47 -3.09
C ASP A 254 24.62 -4.31 -4.07
N ILE A 255 25.35 -3.20 -3.97
CA ILE A 255 25.08 -2.02 -4.79
C ILE A 255 26.20 -1.68 -5.80
N LYS A 256 27.44 -1.87 -5.44
CA LYS A 256 28.63 -1.58 -6.29
C LYS A 256 29.85 -2.37 -5.82
N PRO A 257 29.96 -3.66 -6.16
CA PRO A 257 31.03 -4.55 -5.67
C PRO A 257 32.46 -4.06 -5.92
N ASP A 258 32.67 -3.32 -7.00
CA ASP A 258 33.99 -2.76 -7.37
C ASP A 258 34.48 -1.70 -6.36
N TYR A 259 33.64 -1.24 -5.44
CA TYR A 259 33.96 -0.24 -4.43
C TYR A 259 34.26 -0.85 -3.05
N GLN A 260 34.36 -2.19 -2.96
CA GLN A 260 34.82 -2.81 -1.72
C GLN A 260 36.17 -2.22 -1.28
N GLY A 261 36.29 -1.95 0.01
CA GLY A 261 37.47 -1.28 0.56
C GLY A 261 37.40 0.25 0.59
N GLN A 262 36.36 0.86 0.04
CA GLN A 262 36.12 2.31 0.11
C GLN A 262 35.24 2.71 1.29
N PRO A 263 35.28 3.97 1.77
CA PRO A 263 34.36 4.49 2.77
C PRO A 263 32.89 4.26 2.35
N TRP A 264 32.07 3.76 3.24
CA TRP A 264 30.76 3.19 2.88
C TRP A 264 29.54 3.85 3.55
N CYS A 265 29.66 5.06 4.13
CA CYS A 265 28.51 5.77 4.72
C CYS A 265 27.38 6.02 3.69
N ALA A 266 27.73 6.48 2.50
CA ALA A 266 26.78 6.71 1.42
C ALA A 266 26.24 5.39 0.80
N ALA A 267 27.08 4.36 0.74
CA ALA A 267 26.67 3.02 0.32
C ALA A 267 25.61 2.43 1.25
N PHE A 268 25.77 2.62 2.55
CA PHE A 268 24.78 2.22 3.56
C PHE A 268 23.42 2.88 3.31
N VAL A 269 23.41 4.20 3.08
CA VAL A 269 22.16 4.94 2.77
C VAL A 269 21.53 4.40 1.48
N SER A 270 22.30 4.24 0.40
CA SER A 270 21.81 3.68 -0.86
C SER A 270 21.21 2.28 -0.68
N TRP A 271 21.88 1.43 0.09
CA TRP A 271 21.41 0.08 0.38
C TRP A 271 20.09 0.09 1.18
N CYS A 272 19.98 0.92 2.22
CA CYS A 272 18.76 1.07 2.98
C CYS A 272 17.60 1.56 2.11
N MET A 273 17.84 2.54 1.24
CA MET A 273 16.85 3.06 0.29
C MET A 273 16.41 1.97 -0.70
N MET A 274 17.33 1.19 -1.23
CA MET A 274 17.01 0.07 -2.13
C MET A 274 16.19 -1.01 -1.43
N LYS A 275 16.53 -1.37 -0.20
CA LYS A 275 15.77 -2.37 0.59
C LYS A 275 14.39 -1.87 1.00
N ALA A 276 14.25 -0.55 1.28
CA ALA A 276 12.98 0.05 1.69
C ALA A 276 12.01 0.21 0.52
N PHE A 277 12.48 0.70 -0.62
CA PHE A 277 11.62 1.18 -1.71
C PHE A 277 11.72 0.36 -3.00
N GLY A 278 12.66 -0.60 -3.07
CA GLY A 278 13.05 -1.25 -4.32
C GLY A 278 13.98 -0.38 -5.17
N LEU A 279 14.72 -1.02 -6.09
CA LEU A 279 15.79 -0.38 -6.86
C LEU A 279 15.32 0.81 -7.69
N ASP A 280 14.22 0.65 -8.43
CA ASP A 280 13.74 1.70 -9.35
C ASP A 280 13.22 2.94 -8.61
N THR A 281 12.57 2.75 -7.48
CA THR A 281 12.11 3.86 -6.63
C THR A 281 13.29 4.54 -5.95
N ALA A 282 14.26 3.77 -5.43
CA ALA A 282 15.48 4.33 -4.82
C ALA A 282 16.27 5.19 -5.81
N LYS A 283 16.43 4.74 -7.06
CA LYS A 283 17.04 5.53 -8.14
C LYS A 283 16.35 6.88 -8.36
N LYS A 284 15.03 6.87 -8.40
CA LYS A 284 14.24 8.10 -8.58
C LYS A 284 14.38 9.06 -7.40
N LEU A 285 14.28 8.54 -6.17
CA LEU A 285 14.37 9.34 -4.96
C LEU A 285 15.76 9.94 -4.75
N LEU A 286 16.81 9.18 -5.01
CA LEU A 286 18.20 9.63 -4.87
C LEU A 286 18.69 10.48 -6.05
N LYS A 287 17.94 10.55 -7.17
CA LYS A 287 18.30 11.27 -8.41
C LYS A 287 19.63 10.84 -9.04
N HIS A 288 20.41 10.04 -8.36
CA HIS A 288 21.67 9.45 -8.79
C HIS A 288 21.80 8.06 -8.17
N TRP A 289 22.35 7.10 -8.92
CA TRP A 289 22.49 5.73 -8.43
C TRP A 289 23.82 5.09 -8.81
N PRO A 290 24.45 4.40 -7.85
CA PRO A 290 24.21 4.50 -6.41
C PRO A 290 24.71 5.83 -5.84
N TYR A 291 24.13 6.29 -4.72
CA TYR A 291 24.72 7.37 -3.93
C TYR A 291 25.98 6.84 -3.24
N VAL A 292 27.13 7.36 -3.59
CA VAL A 292 28.43 6.87 -3.11
C VAL A 292 29.33 7.99 -2.60
N TYR A 293 29.00 9.27 -2.85
CA TYR A 293 29.82 10.42 -2.52
C TYR A 293 28.98 11.60 -2.05
N CYS A 294 29.21 12.06 -0.81
CA CYS A 294 28.39 13.05 -0.15
C CYS A 294 28.29 14.42 -0.86
N PRO A 295 29.39 15.00 -1.42
CA PRO A 295 29.29 16.25 -2.15
C PRO A 295 28.36 16.16 -3.38
N THR A 296 28.46 15.12 -4.17
CA THR A 296 27.56 14.91 -5.34
C THR A 296 26.08 14.84 -4.92
N MET A 297 25.78 14.21 -3.79
CA MET A 297 24.41 14.18 -3.28
C MET A 297 23.93 15.57 -2.87
N ALA A 298 24.77 16.36 -2.20
CA ALA A 298 24.44 17.72 -1.78
C ALA A 298 24.11 18.62 -2.98
N ASP A 299 24.82 18.47 -4.09
CA ASP A 299 24.61 19.25 -5.31
C ASP A 299 23.27 18.92 -6.03
N LEU A 300 22.73 17.72 -5.82
CA LEU A 300 21.50 17.25 -6.46
C LEU A 300 20.21 17.76 -5.80
N PHE A 301 20.29 18.25 -4.55
CA PHE A 301 19.13 18.61 -3.75
C PHE A 301 19.23 20.01 -3.16
N THR A 302 18.07 20.64 -2.97
CA THR A 302 17.97 21.80 -2.11
C THR A 302 18.06 21.32 -0.65
N LEU A 303 19.14 21.72 0.03
CA LEU A 303 19.35 21.34 1.43
C LEU A 303 18.50 22.21 2.35
N ASN A 304 18.07 21.64 3.47
CA ASN A 304 17.38 22.38 4.51
C ASN A 304 18.02 22.08 5.88
N SER A 305 17.94 23.02 6.80
CA SER A 305 18.53 22.92 8.14
C SER A 305 17.59 22.28 9.18
N ASN A 306 16.32 22.04 8.84
CA ASN A 306 15.34 21.47 9.76
C ASN A 306 15.11 19.98 9.44
N PRO A 307 15.82 19.05 10.09
CA PRO A 307 15.71 17.64 9.80
C PRO A 307 14.33 17.10 10.17
N LYS A 308 13.81 16.20 9.33
CA LYS A 308 12.58 15.44 9.57
C LYS A 308 12.90 13.95 9.60
N VAL A 309 12.06 13.22 10.27
CA VAL A 309 12.14 11.74 10.31
C VAL A 309 12.06 11.18 8.89
N GLY A 310 13.04 10.34 8.52
CA GLY A 310 13.18 9.79 7.17
C GLY A 310 14.10 10.58 6.24
N ASP A 311 14.53 11.78 6.62
CA ASP A 311 15.49 12.55 5.82
C ASP A 311 16.86 11.87 5.78
N ILE A 312 17.58 12.10 4.68
CA ILE A 312 19.01 11.82 4.57
C ILE A 312 19.75 13.05 5.05
N VAL A 313 20.47 12.94 6.16
CA VAL A 313 21.35 14.02 6.64
C VAL A 313 22.72 13.92 5.98
N ILE A 314 23.26 15.08 5.60
CA ILE A 314 24.61 15.20 5.03
C ILE A 314 25.39 16.19 5.90
N PHE A 315 26.50 15.74 6.45
CA PHE A 315 27.30 16.53 7.39
C PHE A 315 28.36 17.35 6.66
N TYR A 316 28.28 18.67 6.81
CA TYR A 316 29.26 19.62 6.28
C TYR A 316 30.37 19.87 7.31
N ARG A 317 31.65 19.66 6.93
CA ARG A 317 32.80 19.82 7.80
C ARG A 317 34.04 20.20 7.00
N ASN A 318 34.89 21.06 7.56
CA ASN A 318 36.15 21.46 6.96
C ASN A 318 36.01 21.90 5.49
N GLY A 319 34.91 22.60 5.17
CA GLY A 319 34.68 23.12 3.82
C GLY A 319 34.04 22.15 2.81
N THR A 320 33.67 20.95 3.22
CA THR A 320 33.06 19.94 2.32
C THR A 320 32.06 19.04 3.04
N PHE A 321 31.23 18.32 2.27
CA PHE A 321 30.34 17.29 2.78
C PHE A 321 31.08 15.97 2.94
N THR A 322 31.18 15.46 4.17
CA THR A 322 32.10 14.36 4.50
C THR A 322 31.39 13.07 4.94
N HIS A 323 30.14 13.14 5.37
CA HIS A 323 29.45 12.02 5.99
C HIS A 323 27.94 12.11 5.79
N THR A 324 27.22 10.99 5.97
CA THR A 324 25.77 10.91 5.78
C THR A 324 25.15 9.83 6.64
N GLY A 325 23.84 9.97 6.90
CA GLY A 325 23.03 9.01 7.63
C GLY A 325 21.53 9.21 7.39
N ILE A 326 20.71 8.43 8.06
CA ILE A 326 19.26 8.47 7.98
C ILE A 326 18.71 8.98 9.31
N VAL A 327 17.88 10.04 9.29
CA VAL A 327 17.21 10.59 10.46
C VAL A 327 16.10 9.66 10.91
N ILE A 328 16.18 9.18 12.16
CA ILE A 328 15.22 8.18 12.71
C ILE A 328 14.30 8.74 13.79
N LYS A 329 14.61 9.92 14.32
CA LYS A 329 13.82 10.61 15.34
C LYS A 329 14.20 12.08 15.39
N VAL A 330 13.21 12.94 15.65
CA VAL A 330 13.40 14.36 15.94
C VAL A 330 12.59 14.71 17.18
N SER A 331 13.17 15.48 18.12
CA SER A 331 12.49 15.94 19.33
C SER A 331 13.11 17.25 19.82
N GLY A 332 12.35 18.35 19.68
CA GLY A 332 12.84 19.71 19.93
C GLY A 332 13.98 20.07 18.97
N ASP A 333 15.08 20.54 19.50
CA ASP A 333 16.32 20.88 18.79
C ASP A 333 17.28 19.69 18.59
N ARG A 334 16.84 18.47 18.95
CA ARG A 334 17.67 17.26 18.86
C ARG A 334 17.12 16.28 17.84
N PHE A 335 18.02 15.68 17.04
CA PHE A 335 17.69 14.60 16.14
C PHE A 335 18.62 13.39 16.32
N TRP A 336 18.12 12.21 15.95
CA TRP A 336 18.84 10.94 16.00
C TRP A 336 18.97 10.38 14.60
N THR A 337 20.10 9.75 14.34
CA THR A 337 20.43 9.14 13.05
C THR A 337 20.84 7.68 13.22
N VAL A 338 20.75 6.93 12.12
CA VAL A 338 21.54 5.69 11.94
C VAL A 338 22.52 5.93 10.80
N GLU A 339 23.77 5.64 11.04
CA GLU A 339 24.89 5.96 10.16
C GLU A 339 25.77 4.72 9.94
N GLY A 340 26.20 4.50 8.70
CA GLY A 340 27.21 3.52 8.33
C GLY A 340 28.61 4.14 8.32
N ASN A 341 29.64 3.31 8.41
CA ASN A 341 31.03 3.74 8.43
C ASN A 341 31.32 4.76 9.55
N THR A 342 30.88 4.45 10.75
CA THR A 342 31.03 5.32 11.94
C THR A 342 31.25 4.48 13.19
N SER A 343 31.60 5.14 14.29
CA SER A 343 31.75 4.52 15.61
C SER A 343 30.70 5.02 16.59
N GLY A 344 30.50 4.31 17.70
CA GLY A 344 29.53 4.67 18.76
C GLY A 344 29.88 5.95 19.53
N GLY A 345 31.06 6.57 19.31
CA GLY A 345 31.45 7.83 19.93
C GLY A 345 30.74 9.05 19.33
N SER A 346 30.82 10.19 20.01
CA SER A 346 30.27 11.47 19.55
C SER A 346 31.03 12.08 18.37
N THR A 347 32.23 11.58 18.06
CA THR A 347 33.07 12.03 16.96
C THR A 347 32.79 11.21 15.72
N ILE A 348 32.62 11.87 14.57
CA ILE A 348 32.58 11.17 13.27
C ILE A 348 34.00 10.80 12.91
N ILE A 349 34.26 9.53 12.68
CA ILE A 349 35.52 8.98 12.26
C ILE A 349 35.39 8.62 10.79
N ALA A 350 36.32 9.04 9.94
CA ALA A 350 36.29 8.79 8.50
C ALA A 350 36.37 7.29 8.15
N ASN A 351 36.86 6.48 9.06
CA ASN A 351 37.00 5.03 8.95
C ASN A 351 36.49 4.42 10.28
N GLY A 352 35.19 4.40 10.49
CA GLY A 352 34.58 4.20 11.81
C GLY A 352 34.12 2.80 12.15
N GLY A 353 34.28 1.85 11.25
CA GLY A 353 34.12 0.42 11.53
C GLY A 353 32.71 -0.16 11.61
N GLY A 354 31.64 0.63 11.73
CA GLY A 354 30.32 0.02 11.95
C GLY A 354 29.10 0.85 11.58
N VAL A 355 27.91 0.26 11.86
CA VAL A 355 26.61 0.95 11.81
C VAL A 355 26.20 1.30 13.24
N CYS A 356 26.00 2.59 13.51
CA CYS A 356 25.70 3.10 14.84
C CYS A 356 24.50 4.08 14.81
N GLN A 357 23.79 4.12 15.94
CA GLN A 357 22.84 5.20 16.20
C GLN A 357 23.59 6.37 16.87
N LYS A 358 23.32 7.57 16.39
CA LYS A 358 23.90 8.81 16.91
C LYS A 358 22.84 9.87 17.17
N SER A 359 23.22 10.96 17.85
CA SER A 359 22.32 12.10 18.06
C SER A 359 23.08 13.41 18.00
N TYR A 360 22.40 14.43 17.50
CA TYR A 360 22.95 15.76 17.26
C TYR A 360 21.94 16.83 17.69
N TYR A 361 22.44 18.03 17.93
CA TYR A 361 21.62 19.23 18.03
C TYR A 361 21.54 19.90 16.66
N ASN A 362 20.39 20.50 16.38
CA ASN A 362 20.14 21.22 15.13
C ASN A 362 20.76 22.62 15.18
#